data_8b024983e3e5c64a9d18593ba87332cc
#
_entry.id   8b024983e3e5c64a9d18593ba87332cc
#
_cell.length_a   1.000
_cell.length_b   1.000
_cell.length_c   1.000
_cell.angle_alpha   90.00
_cell.angle_beta   90.00
_cell.angle_gamma   90.00
#
_symmetry.space_group_name_H-M   'P 1'
#
loop_
_entity.id
_entity.type
_entity.pdbx_description
1 polymer ?
#
loop_
_entity_poly.entity_id
_entity_poly.type
_entity_poly.pdbx_seq_one_letter_code
_entity_poly.pdbx_strand_id
1 'polypeptide(L)' 'MQSDLLHTEKILADRKVFFLDLKENARGKVVKITEDVGGNRDTIMIPAEVLGDFIAALHDIQNTANQR' A
#
# COMPACT_ATOMS: atom_id res chain seq x y z
N MET A 1 -21.29 1.63 7.35
CA MET A 1 -20.88 2.92 6.81
C MET A 1 -19.78 2.71 5.79
N GLN A 2 -19.88 3.36 4.66
CA GLN A 2 -18.96 3.17 3.56
C GLN A 2 -17.68 3.97 3.78
N SER A 3 -16.57 3.43 3.31
CA SER A 3 -15.28 4.14 3.29
C SER A 3 -15.24 5.03 2.06
N ASP A 4 -14.72 6.22 2.22
CA ASP A 4 -14.47 7.12 1.10
C ASP A 4 -13.09 6.83 0.54
N LEU A 5 -13.01 6.61 -0.76
CA LEU A 5 -11.73 6.45 -1.46
C LEU A 5 -11.19 7.85 -1.77
N LEU A 6 -10.07 8.20 -1.15
CA LEU A 6 -9.48 9.52 -1.28
C LEU A 6 -8.40 9.59 -2.36
N HIS A 7 -7.67 8.50 -2.54
CA HIS A 7 -6.57 8.46 -3.49
C HIS A 7 -6.23 7.03 -3.82
N THR A 8 -5.76 6.79 -5.02
CA THR A 8 -5.35 5.45 -5.42
C THR A 8 -4.08 5.53 -6.27
N GLU A 9 -3.21 4.55 -6.08
CA GLU A 9 -2.02 4.36 -6.89
C GLU A 9 -1.97 2.93 -7.38
N LYS A 10 -1.29 2.74 -8.50
CA LYS A 10 -1.15 1.42 -9.10
C LYS A 10 0.30 1.26 -9.51
N ILE A 11 0.90 0.15 -9.10
CA ILE A 11 2.29 -0.17 -9.45
C ILE A 11 2.30 -1.49 -10.20
N LEU A 12 2.83 -1.43 -11.42
CA LEU A 12 2.97 -2.62 -12.25
C LEU A 12 4.34 -3.24 -11.99
N ALA A 13 4.34 -4.52 -11.69
CA ALA A 13 5.55 -5.30 -11.56
C ALA A 13 5.44 -6.50 -12.49
N ASP A 14 6.53 -7.24 -12.63
CA ASP A 14 6.50 -8.41 -13.49
C ASP A 14 5.49 -9.42 -12.94
N ARG A 15 4.44 -9.71 -13.69
CA ARG A 15 3.41 -10.71 -13.39
C ARG A 15 2.50 -10.36 -12.21
N LYS A 16 2.61 -9.16 -11.66
CA LYS A 16 1.72 -8.76 -10.59
C LYS A 16 1.45 -7.27 -10.63
N VAL A 17 0.39 -6.89 -9.96
CA VAL A 17 -0.01 -5.50 -9.83
C VAL A 17 -0.24 -5.21 -8.37
N PHE A 18 0.25 -4.06 -7.92
CA PHE A 18 -0.05 -3.56 -6.59
C PHE A 18 -1.02 -2.38 -6.70
N PHE A 19 -2.07 -2.43 -5.92
CA PHE A 19 -3.00 -1.31 -5.77
C PHE A 19 -2.85 -0.74 -4.37
N LEU A 20 -2.70 0.57 -4.28
CA LEU A 20 -2.55 1.25 -3.00
C LEU A 20 -3.66 2.29 -2.91
N ASP A 21 -4.59 2.07 -2.00
CA ASP A 21 -5.78 2.90 -1.88
C ASP A 21 -5.81 3.58 -0.51
N LEU A 22 -5.93 4.90 -0.52
CA LEU A 22 -6.16 5.65 0.71
C LEU A 22 -7.66 5.79 0.90
N LYS A 23 -8.14 5.30 2.02
CA LYS A 23 -9.56 5.34 2.36
C LYS A 23 -9.75 6.02 3.70
N GLU A 24 -10.92 6.62 3.86
CA GLU A 24 -11.31 7.20 5.13
C GLU A 24 -12.63 6.61 5.58
N ASN A 25 -12.71 6.23 6.84
CA ASN A 25 -13.94 5.77 7.45
C ASN A 25 -14.13 6.47 8.79
N ALA A 26 -15.13 6.04 9.58
CA ALA A 26 -15.45 6.69 10.85
C ALA A 26 -14.29 6.65 11.85
N ARG A 27 -13.36 5.71 11.68
CA ARG A 27 -12.22 5.54 12.59
C ARG A 27 -11.00 6.34 12.15
N GLY A 28 -11.00 6.86 10.93
CA GLY A 28 -9.88 7.61 10.39
C GLY A 28 -9.44 7.09 9.04
N LYS A 29 -8.21 7.39 8.69
CA LYS A 29 -7.68 7.03 7.38
C LYS A 29 -6.89 5.74 7.46
N VAL A 30 -6.98 4.96 6.38
CA VAL A 30 -6.31 3.67 6.27
C VAL A 30 -5.82 3.50 4.84
N VAL A 31 -4.67 2.86 4.70
CA VAL A 31 -4.12 2.50 3.39
C VAL A 31 -4.37 1.02 3.16
N LYS A 32 -5.06 0.70 2.07
CA LYS A 32 -5.30 -0.67 1.66
C LYS A 32 -4.33 -1.00 0.54
N ILE A 33 -3.49 -2.00 0.77
CA ILE A 33 -2.53 -2.45 -0.24
C ILE A 33 -2.96 -3.83 -0.71
N THR A 34 -3.17 -3.97 -2.01
CA THR A 34 -3.60 -5.21 -2.63
C THR A 34 -2.54 -5.68 -3.61
N GLU A 35 -2.12 -6.92 -3.47
CA GLU A 35 -1.28 -7.60 -4.44
C GLU A 35 -2.16 -8.50 -5.30
N ASP A 36 -2.11 -8.32 -6.62
CA ASP A 36 -2.89 -9.12 -7.56
C ASP A 36 -1.92 -9.90 -8.45
N VAL A 37 -1.98 -11.23 -8.36
CA VAL A 37 -1.15 -12.14 -9.15
C VAL A 37 -2.07 -13.06 -9.91
N GLY A 38 -2.31 -12.76 -11.19
CA GLY A 38 -3.15 -13.60 -12.04
C GLY A 38 -4.58 -13.75 -11.55
N GLY A 39 -5.12 -12.70 -10.92
CA GLY A 39 -6.47 -12.72 -10.37
C GLY A 39 -6.55 -13.12 -8.91
N ASN A 40 -5.46 -13.66 -8.34
CA ASN A 40 -5.39 -13.97 -6.91
C ASN A 40 -4.97 -12.71 -6.16
N ARG A 41 -5.77 -12.31 -5.18
CA ARG A 41 -5.55 -11.06 -4.47
C ARG A 41 -5.30 -11.29 -3.00
N ASP A 42 -4.26 -10.63 -2.51
CA ASP A 42 -3.94 -10.56 -1.09
C ASP A 42 -3.96 -9.10 -0.68
N THR A 43 -4.55 -8.82 0.47
CA THR A 43 -4.75 -7.45 0.90
C THR A 43 -4.27 -7.28 2.33
N ILE A 44 -3.60 -6.16 2.59
CA ILE A 44 -3.26 -5.74 3.93
C ILE A 44 -3.78 -4.33 4.16
N MET A 45 -4.04 -4.00 5.41
CA MET A 45 -4.53 -2.69 5.81
C MET A 45 -3.53 -2.04 6.74
N ILE A 46 -3.15 -0.81 6.44
CA ILE A 46 -2.16 -0.07 7.19
C ILE A 46 -2.80 1.21 7.72
N PRO A 47 -2.88 1.39 9.05
CA PRO A 47 -3.37 2.67 9.57
C PRO A 47 -2.51 3.81 9.03
N ALA A 48 -3.14 4.90 8.59
CA ALA A 48 -2.40 6.01 7.98
C ALA A 48 -1.40 6.64 8.96
N GLU A 49 -1.66 6.52 10.26
CA GLU A 49 -0.78 7.09 11.29
C GLU A 49 0.59 6.42 11.34
N VAL A 50 0.72 5.18 10.85
CA VAL A 50 2.04 4.52 10.78
C VAL A 50 2.63 4.54 9.38
N LEU A 51 2.00 5.25 8.46
CA LEU A 51 2.47 5.30 7.08
C LEU A 51 3.87 5.88 6.97
N GLY A 52 4.18 6.89 7.78
CA GLY A 52 5.53 7.46 7.80
C GLY A 52 6.60 6.43 8.16
N ASP A 53 6.29 5.54 9.10
CA ASP A 53 7.23 4.48 9.48
C ASP A 53 7.42 3.49 8.33
N PHE A 54 6.34 3.17 7.61
CA PHE A 54 6.44 2.31 6.44
C PHE A 54 7.30 2.93 5.35
N ILE A 55 7.11 4.21 5.10
CA ILE A 55 7.89 4.91 4.07
C ILE A 55 9.37 4.90 4.44
N ALA A 56 9.69 5.21 5.70
CA ALA A 56 11.06 5.20 6.16
C ALA A 56 11.71 3.83 6.06
N ALA A 57 10.97 2.80 6.48
CA ALA A 57 11.46 1.42 6.41
C ALA A 57 11.68 0.99 4.98
N LEU A 58 10.75 1.30 4.08
CA LEU A 58 10.89 0.97 2.67
C LEU A 58 12.07 1.70 2.04
N HIS A 59 12.30 2.93 2.45
CA HIS A 59 13.43 3.72 1.96
C HIS A 59 14.76 3.06 2.35
N ASP A 60 14.85 2.59 3.59
CA ASP A 60 16.06 1.90 4.06
C ASP A 60 16.27 0.60 3.30
N ILE A 61 15.18 -0.14 3.06
CA ILE A 61 15.23 -1.38 2.28
C ILE A 61 15.71 -1.09 0.86
N GLN A 62 15.18 -0.02 0.26
CA GLN A 62 15.57 0.38 -1.08
C GLN A 62 17.06 0.71 -1.17
N ASN A 63 17.57 1.42 -0.17
CA ASN A 63 18.99 1.76 -0.13
C ASN A 63 19.86 0.50 -0.10
N THR A 64 19.46 -0.48 0.72
CA THR A 64 20.19 -1.74 0.80
C THR A 64 20.08 -2.55 -0.49
N ALA A 65 18.88 -2.57 -1.07
CA ALA A 65 18.64 -3.30 -2.32
C ALA A 65 19.48 -2.75 -3.48
N ASN A 66 19.79 -1.45 -3.43
CA ASN A 66 20.57 -0.80 -4.48
C ASN A 66 22.08 -0.85 -4.25
N GLN A 67 22.51 -1.42 -3.14
CA GLN A 67 23.94 -1.61 -2.85
C GLN A 67 24.46 -2.88 -3.50
N ARG A 68 25.72 -2.88 -3.77
CA ARG A 68 26.35 -4.03 -4.43
C ARG A 68 27.12 -4.89 -3.46
#